data_241f4e12d8b3f506f2a07c83078ec3cd
#
_entry.id   241f4e12d8b3f506f2a07c83078ec3cd
#
_cell.length_a   1.000
_cell.length_b   1.000
_cell.length_c   1.000
_cell.angle_alpha   90.00
_cell.angle_beta   90.00
_cell.angle_gamma   90.00
#
_symmetry.space_group_name_H-M   'P 1'
#
loop_
_entity.id
_entity.type
_entity.pdbx_description
1 polymer ?
#
loop_
_entity_poly.entity_id
_entity_poly.type
_entity_poly.pdbx_seq_one_letter_code
_entity_poly.pdbx_strand_id
1 'polypeptide(L)'
;ASDVYKRQMICIYVAIGQKASTVARLRGTLEKYGALDYSIIVSATAADGAPQQYIAPYAGAAIGEYFMSQGRDVLIVYDDLSKHAVAYRTLSLLLRRSPGREAYPGDVFYLHSRLLERACRLTPEYGGGSMTALPIIETLAGDVSAYIPTNVISITDGQIYLENDLFFAGQRPAINVGLSVSRVGGAAQTKAIKKTAGTLRIDLARFRELEVFTPVSYTHLTLPTN
;
A
#
# COMPACT_ATOMS: atom_id res chain seq x y z
N ALA A 1 1.57 1.91 -25.67
CA ALA A 1 1.57 0.61 -24.98
C ALA A 1 1.01 0.72 -23.55
N SER A 2 1.38 1.76 -22.79
CA SER A 2 0.88 1.93 -21.41
C SER A 2 -0.65 2.12 -21.33
N ASP A 3 -1.28 2.78 -22.30
CA ASP A 3 -2.71 3.02 -22.30
C ASP A 3 -3.56 1.80 -22.64
N VAL A 4 -3.02 0.87 -23.43
CA VAL A 4 -3.70 -0.40 -23.74
C VAL A 4 -3.75 -1.28 -22.48
N TYR A 5 -2.68 -1.34 -21.72
CA TYR A 5 -2.65 -2.09 -20.45
C TYR A 5 -3.55 -1.46 -19.38
N LYS A 6 -3.57 -0.14 -19.26
CA LYS A 6 -4.44 0.56 -18.31
C LYS A 6 -5.93 0.32 -18.59
N ARG A 7 -6.33 0.25 -19.85
CA ARG A 7 -7.73 -0.03 -20.24
C ARG A 7 -8.16 -1.49 -20.03
N GLN A 8 -7.22 -2.42 -19.87
CA GLN A 8 -7.51 -3.82 -19.62
C GLN A 8 -7.61 -4.17 -18.14
N MET A 9 -6.90 -3.45 -17.26
CA MET A 9 -6.89 -3.66 -15.81
C MET A 9 -8.03 -2.87 -15.15
N ILE A 10 -8.80 -3.53 -14.29
CA ILE A 10 -9.79 -2.88 -13.44
C ILE A 10 -9.10 -2.39 -12.16
N CYS A 11 -9.25 -1.10 -11.87
CA CYS A 11 -8.70 -0.50 -10.67
C CYS A 11 -9.81 -0.29 -9.63
N ILE A 12 -9.61 -0.77 -8.41
CA ILE A 12 -10.56 -0.59 -7.30
C ILE A 12 -9.85 0.17 -6.19
N TYR A 13 -10.42 1.31 -5.82
CA TYR A 13 -9.92 2.09 -4.69
C TYR A 13 -10.93 2.02 -3.55
N VAL A 14 -10.50 1.47 -2.42
CA VAL A 14 -11.34 1.33 -1.23
C VAL A 14 -10.89 2.36 -0.20
N ALA A 15 -11.67 3.43 -0.03
CA ALA A 15 -11.45 4.46 0.96
C ALA A 15 -12.10 4.05 2.29
N ILE A 16 -11.29 3.89 3.34
CA ILE A 16 -11.74 3.45 4.65
C ILE A 16 -11.42 4.53 5.67
N GLY A 17 -12.45 5.16 6.24
CA GLY A 17 -12.28 6.22 7.22
C GLY A 17 -11.61 7.48 6.68
N GLN A 18 -11.58 7.67 5.38
CA GLN A 18 -11.03 8.86 4.73
C GLN A 18 -12.02 10.03 4.77
N LYS A 19 -11.52 11.26 4.69
CA LYS A 19 -12.38 12.44 4.58
C LYS A 19 -13.12 12.42 3.23
N ALA A 20 -14.42 12.76 3.23
CA ALA A 20 -15.22 12.84 2.00
C ALA A 20 -14.60 13.78 0.94
N SER A 21 -13.98 14.88 1.37
CA SER A 21 -13.27 15.81 0.47
C SER A 21 -12.05 15.15 -0.21
N THR A 22 -11.36 14.23 0.45
CA THR A 22 -10.24 13.48 -0.14
C THR A 22 -10.73 12.53 -1.22
N VAL A 23 -11.84 11.82 -0.96
CA VAL A 23 -12.48 10.92 -1.93
C VAL A 23 -13.01 11.71 -3.15
N ALA A 24 -13.64 12.87 -2.92
CA ALA A 24 -14.12 13.73 -3.99
C ALA A 24 -12.97 14.25 -4.88
N ARG A 25 -11.83 14.64 -4.27
CA ARG A 25 -10.64 15.07 -5.01
C ARG A 25 -10.04 13.93 -5.82
N LEU A 26 -9.98 12.72 -5.27
CA LEU A 26 -9.53 11.53 -5.99
C LEU A 26 -10.40 11.27 -7.21
N ARG A 27 -11.74 11.28 -7.04
CA ARG A 27 -12.68 11.13 -8.15
C ARG A 27 -12.43 12.17 -9.24
N GLY A 28 -12.31 13.44 -8.88
CA GLY A 28 -12.02 14.51 -9.84
C GLY A 28 -10.68 14.32 -10.57
N THR A 29 -9.67 13.76 -9.87
CA THR A 29 -8.39 13.43 -10.50
C THR A 29 -8.55 12.31 -11.52
N LEU A 30 -9.24 11.22 -11.17
CA LEU A 30 -9.51 10.12 -12.08
C LEU A 30 -10.32 10.55 -13.31
N GLU A 31 -11.31 11.42 -13.09
CA GLU A 31 -12.12 12.00 -14.17
C GLU A 31 -11.26 12.84 -15.13
N LYS A 32 -10.42 13.71 -14.59
CA LYS A 32 -9.49 14.56 -15.37
C LYS A 32 -8.57 13.75 -16.28
N TYR A 33 -8.14 12.58 -15.83
CA TYR A 33 -7.24 11.69 -16.60
C TYR A 33 -7.98 10.60 -17.38
N GLY A 34 -9.33 10.64 -17.46
CA GLY A 34 -10.12 9.63 -18.17
C GLY A 34 -10.01 8.22 -17.58
N ALA A 35 -9.72 8.12 -16.27
CA ALA A 35 -9.49 6.86 -15.60
C ALA A 35 -10.76 6.26 -14.96
N LEU A 36 -11.89 6.99 -14.96
CA LEU A 36 -13.15 6.50 -14.38
C LEU A 36 -13.72 5.30 -15.13
N ASP A 37 -13.44 5.18 -16.43
CA ASP A 37 -13.99 4.09 -17.27
C ASP A 37 -13.53 2.69 -16.82
N TYR A 38 -12.40 2.61 -16.11
CA TYR A 38 -11.83 1.36 -15.60
C TYR A 38 -11.56 1.40 -14.09
N SER A 39 -12.09 2.41 -13.39
CA SER A 39 -11.87 2.57 -11.95
C SER A 39 -13.18 2.55 -11.18
N ILE A 40 -13.17 1.86 -10.05
CA ILE A 40 -14.29 1.76 -9.11
C ILE A 40 -13.84 2.33 -7.76
N ILE A 41 -14.63 3.22 -7.18
CA ILE A 41 -14.38 3.77 -5.85
C ILE A 41 -15.41 3.19 -4.88
N VAL A 42 -14.94 2.46 -3.87
CA VAL A 42 -15.74 2.00 -2.73
C VAL A 42 -15.38 2.88 -1.55
N SER A 43 -16.34 3.56 -0.96
CA SER A 43 -16.06 4.54 0.08
C SER A 43 -16.90 4.28 1.34
N ALA A 44 -16.21 4.19 2.48
CA ALA A 44 -16.78 4.36 3.80
C ALA A 44 -15.97 5.46 4.50
N THR A 45 -16.54 6.66 4.54
CA THR A 45 -15.84 7.87 5.03
C THR A 45 -15.69 7.87 6.56
N ALA A 46 -14.93 8.82 7.08
CA ALA A 46 -14.78 9.01 8.52
C ALA A 46 -16.10 9.39 9.24
N ALA A 47 -17.10 9.88 8.49
CA ALA A 47 -18.43 10.18 9.01
C ALA A 47 -19.34 8.95 9.09
N ASP A 48 -18.99 7.88 8.38
CA ASP A 48 -19.75 6.63 8.40
C ASP A 48 -19.41 5.82 9.65
N GLY A 49 -20.37 5.02 10.10
CA GLY A 49 -20.21 4.18 11.29
C GLY A 49 -19.16 3.08 11.13
N ALA A 50 -18.65 2.57 12.23
CA ALA A 50 -17.68 1.48 12.25
C ALA A 50 -18.13 0.23 11.46
N PRO A 51 -19.40 -0.19 11.41
CA PRO A 51 -19.83 -1.31 10.59
C PRO A 51 -19.61 -1.10 9.10
N GLN A 52 -19.85 0.12 8.58
CA GLN A 52 -19.62 0.45 7.17
C GLN A 52 -18.13 0.44 6.83
N GLN A 53 -17.31 1.03 7.69
CA GLN A 53 -15.86 1.00 7.53
C GLN A 53 -15.27 -0.42 7.61
N TYR A 54 -15.86 -1.28 8.45
CA TYR A 54 -15.49 -2.68 8.56
C TYR A 54 -15.82 -3.48 7.29
N ILE A 55 -17.00 -3.25 6.67
CA ILE A 55 -17.46 -4.06 5.54
C ILE A 55 -16.89 -3.59 4.20
N ALA A 56 -16.51 -2.31 4.07
CA ALA A 56 -16.07 -1.70 2.82
C ALA A 56 -14.93 -2.46 2.11
N PRO A 57 -13.82 -2.87 2.78
CA PRO A 57 -12.76 -3.60 2.10
C PRO A 57 -13.20 -4.98 1.59
N TYR A 58 -14.08 -5.66 2.30
CA TYR A 58 -14.62 -6.94 1.85
C TYR A 58 -15.55 -6.77 0.66
N ALA A 59 -16.35 -5.70 0.62
CA ALA A 59 -17.16 -5.35 -0.55
C ALA A 59 -16.28 -5.05 -1.77
N GLY A 60 -15.19 -4.27 -1.58
CA GLY A 60 -14.22 -4.01 -2.62
C GLY A 60 -13.55 -5.29 -3.15
N ALA A 61 -13.15 -6.19 -2.24
CA ALA A 61 -12.59 -7.48 -2.62
C ALA A 61 -13.59 -8.34 -3.42
N ALA A 62 -14.87 -8.39 -3.00
CA ALA A 62 -15.90 -9.16 -3.70
C ALA A 62 -16.15 -8.63 -5.13
N ILE A 63 -16.11 -7.30 -5.31
CA ILE A 63 -16.16 -6.68 -6.65
C ILE A 63 -14.94 -7.10 -7.48
N GLY A 64 -13.75 -7.10 -6.88
CA GLY A 64 -12.52 -7.55 -7.54
C GLY A 64 -12.59 -9.01 -7.97
N GLU A 65 -13.07 -9.89 -7.10
CA GLU A 65 -13.27 -11.32 -7.40
C GLU A 65 -14.24 -11.55 -8.55
N TYR A 66 -15.29 -10.75 -8.67
CA TYR A 66 -16.21 -10.82 -9.80
C TYR A 66 -15.49 -10.61 -11.12
N PHE A 67 -14.64 -9.60 -11.23
CA PHE A 67 -13.86 -9.37 -12.46
C PHE A 67 -12.75 -10.41 -12.65
N MET A 68 -12.11 -10.83 -11.58
CA MET A 68 -11.08 -11.88 -11.62
C MET A 68 -11.64 -13.21 -12.14
N SER A 69 -12.86 -13.59 -11.73
CA SER A 69 -13.54 -14.81 -12.23
C SER A 69 -13.90 -14.74 -13.72
N GLN A 70 -13.97 -13.51 -14.30
CA GLN A 70 -14.16 -13.29 -15.73
C GLN A 70 -12.84 -13.27 -16.53
N GLY A 71 -11.73 -13.64 -15.91
CA GLY A 71 -10.41 -13.63 -16.54
C GLY A 71 -9.77 -12.24 -16.64
N ARG A 72 -10.28 -11.23 -15.89
CA ARG A 72 -9.73 -9.89 -15.88
C ARG A 72 -8.66 -9.74 -14.81
N ASP A 73 -7.72 -8.84 -15.07
CA ASP A 73 -6.74 -8.41 -14.07
C ASP A 73 -7.29 -7.24 -13.26
N VAL A 74 -7.13 -7.31 -11.94
CA VAL A 74 -7.65 -6.31 -10.98
C VAL A 74 -6.50 -5.79 -10.13
N LEU A 75 -6.47 -4.48 -9.95
CA LEU A 75 -5.65 -3.81 -8.94
C LEU A 75 -6.56 -3.22 -7.88
N ILE A 76 -6.42 -3.66 -6.64
CA ILE A 76 -7.20 -3.12 -5.52
C ILE A 76 -6.29 -2.41 -4.51
N VAL A 77 -6.67 -1.19 -4.15
CA VAL A 77 -5.97 -0.37 -3.14
C VAL A 77 -6.87 -0.21 -1.93
N TYR A 78 -6.37 -0.55 -0.75
CA TYR A 78 -7.08 -0.34 0.53
C TYR A 78 -6.46 0.86 1.27
N ASP A 79 -7.16 1.97 1.32
CA ASP A 79 -6.71 3.22 1.95
C ASP A 79 -7.65 3.63 3.11
N ASP A 80 -7.36 3.25 4.36
CA ASP A 80 -6.26 2.41 4.81
C ASP A 80 -6.74 1.28 5.75
N LEU A 81 -5.93 0.25 5.90
CA LEU A 81 -6.23 -0.88 6.78
C LEU A 81 -5.96 -0.58 8.27
N SER A 82 -5.23 0.49 8.61
CA SER A 82 -5.09 0.94 10.00
C SER A 82 -6.44 1.41 10.54
N LYS A 83 -7.20 2.20 9.76
CA LYS A 83 -8.57 2.62 10.12
C LYS A 83 -9.55 1.45 10.12
N HIS A 84 -9.37 0.50 9.21
CA HIS A 84 -10.13 -0.76 9.23
C HIS A 84 -9.95 -1.52 10.54
N ALA A 85 -8.73 -1.65 11.03
CA ALA A 85 -8.45 -2.28 12.32
C ALA A 85 -9.09 -1.51 13.49
N VAL A 86 -9.04 -0.17 13.46
CA VAL A 86 -9.70 0.69 14.47
C VAL A 86 -11.22 0.50 14.46
N ALA A 87 -11.85 0.45 13.29
CA ALA A 87 -13.27 0.17 13.17
C ALA A 87 -13.64 -1.20 13.78
N TYR A 88 -12.83 -2.23 13.49
CA TYR A 88 -13.02 -3.56 14.07
C TYR A 88 -12.82 -3.60 15.59
N ARG A 89 -11.81 -2.87 16.10
CA ARG A 89 -11.61 -2.70 17.54
C ARG A 89 -12.84 -2.06 18.18
N THR A 90 -13.36 -1.00 17.59
CA THR A 90 -14.57 -0.31 18.09
C THR A 90 -15.77 -1.25 18.16
N LEU A 91 -16.04 -2.02 17.11
CA LEU A 91 -17.13 -3.01 17.09
C LEU A 91 -16.93 -4.08 18.17
N SER A 92 -15.71 -4.59 18.31
CA SER A 92 -15.38 -5.63 19.29
C SER A 92 -15.57 -5.15 20.72
N LEU A 93 -15.19 -3.92 21.04
CA LEU A 93 -15.37 -3.31 22.35
C LEU A 93 -16.85 -3.05 22.66
N LEU A 94 -17.63 -2.58 21.69
CA LEU A 94 -19.09 -2.42 21.82
C LEU A 94 -19.78 -3.76 22.09
N LEU A 95 -19.29 -4.83 21.48
CA LEU A 95 -19.77 -6.21 21.72
C LEU A 95 -19.19 -6.83 23.00
N ARG A 96 -18.46 -6.05 23.82
CA ARG A 96 -17.83 -6.49 25.07
C ARG A 96 -16.90 -7.69 24.92
N ARG A 97 -16.24 -7.83 23.77
CA ARG A 97 -15.19 -8.83 23.56
C ARG A 97 -13.94 -8.43 24.36
N SER A 98 -13.25 -9.40 24.93
CA SER A 98 -12.03 -9.16 25.70
C SER A 98 -10.96 -8.52 24.83
N PRO A 99 -10.39 -7.35 25.20
CA PRO A 99 -9.33 -6.70 24.47
C PRO A 99 -8.00 -7.44 24.68
N GLY A 100 -7.22 -7.53 23.62
CA GLY A 100 -5.83 -7.99 23.63
C GLY A 100 -4.83 -6.84 23.56
N ARG A 101 -3.72 -7.06 22.88
CA ARG A 101 -2.66 -6.05 22.68
C ARG A 101 -3.24 -4.79 22.01
N GLU A 102 -2.89 -3.61 22.55
CA GLU A 102 -3.37 -2.29 22.09
C GLU A 102 -4.90 -2.19 22.00
N ALA A 103 -5.59 -2.93 22.88
CA ALA A 103 -7.04 -3.06 22.90
C ALA A 103 -7.67 -3.66 21.63
N TYR A 104 -6.90 -4.20 20.71
CA TYR A 104 -7.43 -4.96 19.58
C TYR A 104 -7.95 -6.34 20.04
N PRO A 105 -9.00 -6.87 19.39
CA PRO A 105 -9.41 -8.24 19.64
C PRO A 105 -8.34 -9.24 19.19
N GLY A 106 -8.31 -10.41 19.82
CA GLY A 106 -7.28 -11.43 19.55
C GLY A 106 -7.24 -11.95 18.12
N ASP A 107 -8.30 -11.76 17.35
CA ASP A 107 -8.45 -12.17 15.96
C ASP A 107 -8.18 -11.05 14.93
N VAL A 108 -7.58 -9.94 15.35
CA VAL A 108 -7.28 -8.83 14.41
C VAL A 108 -6.30 -9.24 13.28
N PHE A 109 -5.42 -10.20 13.53
CA PHE A 109 -4.58 -10.76 12.47
C PHE A 109 -5.46 -11.41 11.37
N TYR A 110 -6.45 -12.20 11.79
CA TYR A 110 -7.38 -12.86 10.88
C TYR A 110 -8.26 -11.87 10.09
N LEU A 111 -8.56 -10.70 10.67
CA LEU A 111 -9.25 -9.61 9.98
C LEU A 111 -8.58 -9.27 8.64
N HIS A 112 -7.26 -9.09 8.66
CA HIS A 112 -6.50 -8.69 7.48
C HIS A 112 -6.06 -9.89 6.63
N SER A 113 -5.70 -11.02 7.24
CA SER A 113 -5.27 -12.19 6.46
C SER A 113 -6.39 -12.73 5.57
N ARG A 114 -7.61 -12.89 6.10
CA ARG A 114 -8.76 -13.34 5.30
C ARG A 114 -9.20 -12.37 4.21
N LEU A 115 -8.80 -11.08 4.30
CA LEU A 115 -9.01 -10.09 3.25
C LEU A 115 -7.92 -10.18 2.17
N LEU A 116 -6.65 -10.17 2.59
CA LEU A 116 -5.50 -10.05 1.70
C LEU A 116 -5.18 -11.35 0.95
N GLU A 117 -5.42 -12.51 1.57
CA GLU A 117 -5.25 -13.82 0.91
C GLU A 117 -6.25 -14.08 -0.24
N ARG A 118 -7.27 -13.25 -0.38
CA ARG A 118 -8.18 -13.28 -1.53
C ARG A 118 -7.52 -12.73 -2.81
N ALA A 119 -6.45 -11.93 -2.66
CA ALA A 119 -5.67 -11.43 -3.78
C ALA A 119 -4.74 -12.54 -4.31
N CYS A 120 -5.07 -13.07 -5.47
CA CYS A 120 -4.34 -14.19 -6.07
C CYS A 120 -4.42 -14.16 -7.60
N ARG A 121 -3.75 -15.09 -8.24
CA ARG A 121 -3.92 -15.38 -9.65
C ARG A 121 -4.59 -16.74 -9.82
N LEU A 122 -5.69 -16.76 -10.53
CA LEU A 122 -6.42 -17.99 -10.85
C LEU A 122 -5.71 -18.80 -11.92
N THR A 123 -5.84 -20.12 -11.84
CA THR A 123 -5.40 -21.01 -12.92
C THR A 123 -6.30 -20.83 -14.14
N PRO A 124 -5.85 -21.20 -15.36
CA PRO A 124 -6.65 -21.10 -16.57
C PRO A 124 -8.01 -21.81 -16.47
N GLU A 125 -8.09 -22.90 -15.69
CA GLU A 125 -9.32 -23.67 -15.44
C GLU A 125 -10.40 -22.83 -14.72
N TYR A 126 -9.98 -21.83 -13.91
CA TYR A 126 -10.85 -20.93 -13.17
C TYR A 126 -10.90 -19.52 -13.80
N GLY A 127 -10.55 -19.38 -15.09
CA GLY A 127 -10.64 -18.12 -15.83
C GLY A 127 -9.31 -17.37 -15.99
N GLY A 128 -8.25 -17.69 -15.25
CA GLY A 128 -6.90 -17.13 -15.43
C GLY A 128 -6.73 -15.68 -15.00
N GLY A 129 -7.76 -15.03 -14.44
CA GLY A 129 -7.68 -13.66 -13.95
C GLY A 129 -6.79 -13.50 -12.74
N SER A 130 -6.42 -12.26 -12.41
CA SER A 130 -5.59 -11.96 -11.25
C SER A 130 -6.11 -10.76 -10.45
N MET A 131 -5.82 -10.76 -9.15
CA MET A 131 -6.06 -9.60 -8.29
C MET A 131 -4.80 -9.29 -7.50
N THR A 132 -4.30 -8.06 -7.64
CA THR A 132 -3.17 -7.54 -6.88
C THR A 132 -3.68 -6.55 -5.86
N ALA A 133 -3.38 -6.78 -4.58
CA ALA A 133 -3.78 -5.91 -3.49
C ALA A 133 -2.62 -5.01 -3.04
N LEU A 134 -2.89 -3.73 -2.90
CA LEU A 134 -1.97 -2.73 -2.31
C LEU A 134 -2.61 -2.18 -1.03
N PRO A 135 -2.38 -2.82 0.13
CA PRO A 135 -2.83 -2.28 1.40
C PRO A 135 -1.95 -1.11 1.84
N ILE A 136 -2.60 -0.02 2.25
CA ILE A 136 -1.93 1.13 2.87
C ILE A 136 -2.07 1.00 4.37
N ILE A 137 -0.96 1.19 5.10
CA ILE A 137 -0.89 1.19 6.56
C ILE A 137 -0.27 2.51 7.01
N GLU A 138 -0.93 3.19 7.91
CA GLU A 138 -0.36 4.35 8.59
C GLU A 138 0.56 3.89 9.72
N THR A 139 1.76 4.45 9.78
CA THR A 139 2.69 4.25 10.89
C THR A 139 2.80 5.53 11.71
N LEU A 140 2.81 5.43 13.03
CA LEU A 140 3.07 6.55 13.92
C LEU A 140 4.58 6.75 14.05
N ALA A 141 5.07 7.94 13.74
CA ALA A 141 6.50 8.28 13.80
C ALA A 141 7.42 7.29 13.06
N GLY A 142 6.94 6.66 11.99
CA GLY A 142 7.72 5.67 11.24
C GLY A 142 7.89 4.31 11.91
N ASP A 143 7.19 4.04 13.02
CA ASP A 143 7.30 2.76 13.73
C ASP A 143 6.61 1.62 12.97
N VAL A 144 7.40 0.86 12.24
CA VAL A 144 6.96 -0.36 11.53
C VAL A 144 6.84 -1.57 12.46
N SER A 145 7.32 -1.47 13.70
CA SER A 145 7.27 -2.55 14.71
C SER A 145 5.95 -2.58 15.49
N ALA A 146 5.06 -1.59 15.28
CA ALA A 146 3.74 -1.54 15.89
C ALA A 146 2.88 -2.76 15.47
N TYR A 147 1.84 -3.03 16.23
CA TYR A 147 1.08 -4.29 16.11
C TYR A 147 0.42 -4.49 14.73
N ILE A 148 -0.28 -3.49 14.22
CA ILE A 148 -0.96 -3.61 12.91
C ILE A 148 0.03 -3.63 11.74
N PRO A 149 1.03 -2.73 11.64
CA PRO A 149 2.04 -2.82 10.58
C PRO A 149 2.74 -4.17 10.53
N THR A 150 3.16 -4.70 11.68
CA THR A 150 3.85 -6.02 11.76
C THR A 150 2.98 -7.15 11.24
N ASN A 151 1.68 -7.16 11.60
CA ASN A 151 0.74 -8.16 11.12
C ASN A 151 0.60 -8.10 9.58
N VAL A 152 0.42 -6.91 9.00
CA VAL A 152 0.22 -6.76 7.55
C VAL A 152 1.50 -7.08 6.78
N ILE A 153 2.67 -6.68 7.27
CA ILE A 153 3.97 -7.08 6.69
C ILE A 153 4.12 -8.60 6.64
N SER A 154 3.66 -9.31 7.67
CA SER A 154 3.74 -10.77 7.72
C SER A 154 2.78 -11.47 6.75
N ILE A 155 1.64 -10.86 6.45
CA ILE A 155 0.63 -11.41 5.52
C ILE A 155 1.04 -11.15 4.06
N THR A 156 1.57 -9.97 3.76
CA THR A 156 1.89 -9.52 2.38
C THR A 156 3.22 -10.07 1.87
N ASP A 157 3.44 -10.03 0.56
CA ASP A 157 4.69 -10.46 -0.10
C ASP A 157 5.83 -9.43 -0.02
N GLY A 158 5.68 -8.45 0.82
CA GLY A 158 6.68 -7.40 1.03
C GLY A 158 6.05 -6.06 1.36
N GLN A 159 6.88 -5.04 1.53
CA GLN A 159 6.45 -3.68 1.82
C GLN A 159 7.23 -2.65 1.01
N ILE A 160 6.56 -1.56 0.68
CA ILE A 160 7.16 -0.33 0.19
C ILE A 160 7.11 0.66 1.35
N TYR A 161 8.27 1.03 1.89
CA TYR A 161 8.38 1.94 3.01
C TYR A 161 8.57 3.38 2.51
N LEU A 162 7.63 4.26 2.91
CA LEU A 162 7.69 5.69 2.61
C LEU A 162 8.19 6.44 3.86
N GLU A 163 9.16 7.30 3.68
CA GLU A 163 9.86 8.00 4.77
C GLU A 163 9.62 9.51 4.69
N ASN A 164 9.23 10.12 5.80
CA ASN A 164 8.93 11.54 5.87
C ASN A 164 10.16 12.40 5.58
N ASP A 165 11.32 12.02 6.08
CA ASP A 165 12.56 12.79 5.90
C ASP A 165 12.96 12.88 4.42
N LEU A 166 12.79 11.77 3.67
CA LEU A 166 12.99 11.77 2.23
C LEU A 166 11.98 12.66 1.50
N PHE A 167 10.73 12.68 1.97
CA PHE A 167 9.69 13.53 1.40
C PHE A 167 10.00 15.02 1.63
N PHE A 168 10.43 15.39 2.82
CA PHE A 168 10.82 16.76 3.13
C PHE A 168 12.12 17.19 2.45
N ALA A 169 13.04 16.24 2.21
CA ALA A 169 14.22 16.46 1.37
C ALA A 169 13.91 16.62 -0.13
N GLY A 170 12.63 16.51 -0.52
CA GLY A 170 12.19 16.70 -1.92
C GLY A 170 12.23 15.43 -2.78
N GLN A 171 12.60 14.29 -2.22
CA GLN A 171 12.58 13.01 -2.93
C GLN A 171 11.14 12.52 -3.11
N ARG A 172 10.69 12.39 -4.37
CA ARG A 172 9.34 11.93 -4.71
C ARG A 172 9.40 10.92 -5.85
N PRO A 173 8.92 9.68 -5.60
CA PRO A 173 8.36 9.15 -4.36
C PRO A 173 9.42 9.00 -3.25
N ALA A 174 8.99 9.20 -1.99
CA ALA A 174 9.83 9.15 -0.80
C ALA A 174 10.08 7.69 -0.34
N ILE A 175 10.52 6.85 -1.24
CA ILE A 175 10.73 5.41 -1.01
C ILE A 175 12.09 5.17 -0.37
N ASN A 176 12.09 4.58 0.83
CA ASN A 176 13.30 4.04 1.43
C ASN A 176 13.59 2.65 0.84
N VAL A 177 14.55 2.57 -0.07
CA VAL A 177 14.93 1.32 -0.76
C VAL A 177 15.56 0.30 0.20
N GLY A 178 16.20 0.76 1.29
CA GLY A 178 16.81 -0.11 2.29
C GLY A 178 15.80 -0.89 3.10
N LEU A 179 14.72 -0.22 3.53
CA LEU A 179 13.65 -0.80 4.35
C LEU A 179 12.53 -1.45 3.52
N SER A 180 12.48 -1.17 2.22
CA SER A 180 11.52 -1.80 1.32
C SER A 180 12.01 -3.20 0.92
N VAL A 181 11.12 -4.18 1.01
CA VAL A 181 11.43 -5.59 0.76
C VAL A 181 10.36 -6.21 -0.13
N SER A 182 10.79 -7.07 -1.06
CA SER A 182 9.90 -7.98 -1.79
C SER A 182 10.34 -9.42 -1.54
N ARG A 183 9.42 -10.27 -1.05
CA ARG A 183 9.68 -11.71 -0.84
C ARG A 183 9.78 -12.47 -2.17
N VAL A 184 9.01 -12.05 -3.17
CA VAL A 184 9.05 -12.62 -4.52
C VAL A 184 10.31 -12.21 -5.26
N GLY A 185 10.72 -10.94 -5.11
CA GLY A 185 11.99 -10.40 -5.59
C GLY A 185 12.21 -10.64 -7.08
N GLY A 186 13.41 -11.14 -7.38
CA GLY A 186 13.86 -11.34 -8.76
C GLY A 186 13.08 -12.41 -9.55
N ALA A 187 12.25 -13.23 -8.91
CA ALA A 187 11.43 -14.23 -9.61
C ALA A 187 10.31 -13.58 -10.43
N ALA A 188 9.79 -12.42 -10.00
CA ALA A 188 8.77 -11.67 -10.72
C ALA A 188 9.35 -10.70 -11.77
N GLN A 189 10.66 -10.51 -11.81
CA GLN A 189 11.30 -9.55 -12.72
C GLN A 189 11.54 -10.15 -14.10
N THR A 190 11.34 -9.33 -15.14
CA THR A 190 11.82 -9.68 -16.47
C THR A 190 13.35 -9.73 -16.48
N LYS A 191 13.93 -10.48 -17.45
CA LYS A 191 15.40 -10.59 -17.58
C LYS A 191 16.06 -9.23 -17.73
N ALA A 192 15.43 -8.28 -18.44
CA ALA A 192 15.94 -6.92 -18.65
C ALA A 192 16.00 -6.15 -17.33
N ILE A 193 14.89 -6.12 -16.56
CA ILE A 193 14.84 -5.44 -15.26
C ILE A 193 15.84 -6.06 -14.28
N LYS A 194 15.92 -7.39 -14.20
CA LYS A 194 16.84 -8.09 -13.30
C LYS A 194 18.31 -7.73 -13.59
N LYS A 195 18.69 -7.62 -14.88
CA LYS A 195 20.04 -7.23 -15.28
C LYS A 195 20.36 -5.78 -14.94
N THR A 196 19.40 -4.87 -15.16
CA THR A 196 19.62 -3.41 -14.96
C THR A 196 19.56 -3.03 -13.48
N ALA A 197 18.63 -3.63 -12.71
CA ALA A 197 18.40 -3.30 -11.30
C ALA A 197 19.33 -4.03 -10.32
N GLY A 198 20.15 -4.99 -10.80
CA GLY A 198 20.96 -5.86 -9.94
C GLY A 198 21.94 -5.10 -9.02
N THR A 199 22.55 -4.04 -9.51
CA THR A 199 23.51 -3.21 -8.76
C THR A 199 22.87 -1.98 -8.12
N LEU A 200 21.71 -1.54 -8.62
CA LEU A 200 21.08 -0.27 -8.24
C LEU A 200 20.86 -0.12 -6.73
N ARG A 201 20.49 -1.20 -6.04
CA ARG A 201 20.29 -1.18 -4.58
C ARG A 201 21.60 -0.92 -3.84
N ILE A 202 22.70 -1.51 -4.31
CA ILE A 202 24.02 -1.35 -3.71
C ILE A 202 24.53 0.06 -3.97
N ASP A 203 24.34 0.56 -5.18
CA ASP A 203 24.76 1.91 -5.57
C ASP A 203 24.01 2.99 -4.80
N LEU A 204 22.69 2.80 -4.57
CA LEU A 204 21.90 3.70 -3.75
C LEU A 204 22.30 3.65 -2.26
N ALA A 205 22.67 2.48 -1.73
CA ALA A 205 23.16 2.36 -0.36
C ALA A 205 24.49 3.13 -0.19
N ARG A 206 25.42 2.94 -1.14
CA ARG A 206 26.69 3.69 -1.18
C ARG A 206 26.48 5.19 -1.31
N PHE A 207 25.57 5.61 -2.17
CA PHE A 207 25.23 7.03 -2.34
C PHE A 207 24.78 7.65 -1.02
N ARG A 208 23.88 6.97 -0.27
CA ARG A 208 23.41 7.45 1.03
C ARG A 208 24.51 7.53 2.08
N GLU A 209 25.44 6.57 2.10
CA GLU A 209 26.60 6.62 2.97
C GLU A 209 27.49 7.85 2.67
N LEU A 210 27.66 8.18 1.39
CA LEU A 210 28.45 9.32 0.97
C LEU A 210 27.73 10.66 1.17
N GLU A 211 26.42 10.69 1.08
CA GLU A 211 25.59 11.90 1.27
C GLU A 211 25.78 12.52 2.65
N VAL A 212 25.98 11.69 3.68
CA VAL A 212 26.26 12.16 5.06
C VAL A 212 27.56 12.95 5.14
N PHE A 213 28.52 12.71 4.27
CA PHE A 213 29.81 13.42 4.23
C PHE A 213 29.78 14.67 3.37
N THR A 214 28.78 14.86 2.51
CA THR A 214 28.70 15.98 1.57
C THR A 214 28.63 17.35 2.30
N PRO A 215 27.85 17.54 3.39
CA PRO A 215 27.83 18.83 4.11
C PRO A 215 29.16 19.18 4.78
N VAL A 216 29.94 18.18 5.17
CA VAL A 216 31.24 18.38 5.85
C VAL A 216 32.31 18.83 4.86
N SER A 217 32.20 18.42 3.60
CA SER A 217 33.17 18.74 2.54
C SER A 217 33.15 20.22 2.15
N TYR A 218 31.98 20.88 2.22
CA TYR A 218 31.87 22.31 1.88
C TYR A 218 32.44 23.25 2.95
N THR A 219 32.52 22.82 4.19
CA THR A 219 33.10 23.65 5.27
C THR A 219 34.63 23.65 5.26
N HIS A 220 35.28 22.70 4.60
CA HIS A 220 36.73 22.63 4.50
C HIS A 220 37.30 23.19 3.17
N LEU A 221 36.45 23.59 2.24
CA LEU A 221 36.86 24.16 0.96
C LEU A 221 36.90 25.69 0.92
N THR A 222 36.63 26.38 2.03
CA THR A 222 36.98 27.79 2.15
C THR A 222 38.47 27.90 2.42
N LEU A 223 39.26 28.00 1.36
CA LEU A 223 40.67 28.42 1.43
C LEU A 223 40.75 29.75 2.16
N PRO A 224 41.68 29.91 3.11
CA PRO A 224 41.94 31.24 3.70
C PRO A 224 42.36 32.15 2.57
N THR A 225 41.56 33.16 2.29
CA THR A 225 41.98 34.28 1.42
C THR A 225 42.93 35.12 2.27
N ASN A 226 44.20 35.11 1.90
CA ASN A 226 45.18 36.10 2.34
C ASN A 226 44.82 37.48 1.78
#